data_ca52eaa8b28770490863f7d47f6cef89
#
_entry.id   ca52eaa8b28770490863f7d47f6cef89
#
_cell.length_a   1.000
_cell.length_b   1.000
_cell.length_c   1.000
_cell.angle_alpha   90.00
_cell.angle_beta   90.00
_cell.angle_gamma   90.00
#
_symmetry.space_group_name_H-M   'P 1'
#
loop_
_entity.id
_entity.type
_entity.pdbx_description
1 polymer ?
#
loop_
_entity_poly.entity_id
_entity_poly.type
_entity_poly.pdbx_seq_one_letter_code
_entity_poly.pdbx_strand_id
1 'polypeptide(L)'
;NDWTLMIVTADVSGKGVPASLIMAEVRASTQLLVSMKVGLVELTEKLNALIHQSTDKKSFVTFFAAEINPVMRSISYVNAGHPPPLICSNGAVSPLSRGTFPLGMQALLSGLTVRDAAFQPGDFIVFYTDGILERTNPQGEQFGEERLAGYIRKNARSGVGPFVEQLFAEVEKFGEGRDPDDDATVAIIRFV
;
A
#
# COMPACT_ATOMS: atom_id res chain seq x y z
N ASN A 1 -2.34 -27.30 -6.38
CA ASN A 1 -2.80 -26.41 -5.32
C ASN A 1 -2.64 -24.97 -5.80
N ASP A 2 -3.72 -24.42 -6.38
CA ASP A 2 -3.77 -23.01 -6.83
C ASP A 2 -4.13 -22.12 -5.62
N TRP A 3 -3.17 -21.92 -4.70
CA TRP A 3 -3.37 -20.96 -3.66
C TRP A 3 -2.77 -19.62 -4.09
N THR A 4 -3.51 -18.57 -3.81
CA THR A 4 -3.14 -17.18 -4.10
C THR A 4 -3.15 -16.43 -2.78
N LEU A 5 -2.14 -15.63 -2.54
CA LEU A 5 -2.12 -14.73 -1.39
C LEU A 5 -2.76 -13.40 -1.80
N MET A 6 -3.85 -13.05 -1.12
CA MET A 6 -4.46 -11.72 -1.25
C MET A 6 -3.82 -10.77 -0.24
N ILE A 7 -3.35 -9.63 -0.71
CA ILE A 7 -2.88 -8.51 0.12
C ILE A 7 -3.70 -7.29 -0.18
N VAL A 8 -4.12 -6.63 0.90
CA VAL A 8 -4.80 -5.34 0.82
C VAL A 8 -4.13 -4.37 1.76
N THR A 9 -3.80 -3.18 1.26
CA THR A 9 -3.42 -2.01 2.04
C THR A 9 -4.38 -0.88 1.74
N ALA A 10 -4.81 -0.19 2.79
CA ALA A 10 -5.75 0.92 2.67
C ALA A 10 -5.44 1.95 3.76
N ASP A 11 -5.66 3.20 3.43
CA ASP A 11 -5.56 4.30 4.38
C ASP A 11 -6.73 5.26 4.21
N VAL A 12 -7.31 5.70 5.34
CA VAL A 12 -8.51 6.53 5.38
C VAL A 12 -8.12 7.98 5.61
N SER A 13 -8.55 8.87 4.72
CA SER A 13 -8.35 10.31 4.91
C SER A 13 -8.97 10.80 6.21
N GLY A 14 -8.20 11.60 6.98
CA GLY A 14 -8.63 12.12 8.27
C GLY A 14 -8.22 11.22 9.43
N LYS A 15 -8.69 11.57 10.63
CA LYS A 15 -8.30 10.89 11.88
C LYS A 15 -9.45 10.84 12.89
N GLY A 16 -9.25 10.05 13.96
CA GLY A 16 -10.21 9.91 15.03
C GLY A 16 -11.37 8.96 14.70
N VAL A 17 -12.46 9.06 15.46
CA VAL A 17 -13.57 8.11 15.41
C VAL A 17 -14.21 7.98 14.00
N PRO A 18 -14.46 9.06 13.25
CA PRO A 18 -15.03 8.91 11.89
C PRO A 18 -14.16 8.07 10.97
N ALA A 19 -12.86 8.33 10.92
CA ALA A 19 -11.92 7.56 10.10
C ALA A 19 -11.85 6.09 10.55
N SER A 20 -11.85 5.83 11.86
CA SER A 20 -11.85 4.47 12.40
C SER A 20 -13.11 3.68 12.04
N LEU A 21 -14.28 4.32 11.96
CA LEU A 21 -15.52 3.68 11.51
C LEU A 21 -15.46 3.30 10.02
N ILE A 22 -14.96 4.20 9.19
CA ILE A 22 -14.74 3.93 7.75
C ILE A 22 -13.74 2.77 7.59
N MET A 23 -12.64 2.78 8.34
CA MET A 23 -11.66 1.69 8.29
C MET A 23 -12.27 0.35 8.70
N ALA A 24 -13.11 0.31 9.73
CA ALA A 24 -13.83 -0.89 10.14
C ALA A 24 -14.77 -1.40 9.04
N GLU A 25 -15.50 -0.51 8.37
CA GLU A 25 -16.38 -0.81 7.24
C GLU A 25 -15.59 -1.38 6.05
N VAL A 26 -14.51 -0.70 5.65
CA VAL A 26 -13.61 -1.16 4.57
C VAL A 26 -13.06 -2.54 4.88
N ARG A 27 -12.55 -2.75 6.09
CA ARG A 27 -11.98 -4.03 6.51
C ARG A 27 -13.01 -5.16 6.45
N ALA A 28 -14.19 -4.96 7.05
CA ALA A 28 -15.24 -5.97 7.10
C ALA A 28 -15.74 -6.32 5.70
N SER A 29 -15.99 -5.30 4.87
CA SER A 29 -16.44 -5.48 3.48
C SER A 29 -15.39 -6.15 2.61
N THR A 30 -14.11 -5.79 2.76
CA THR A 30 -13.00 -6.45 2.06
C THR A 30 -12.95 -7.94 2.41
N GLN A 31 -13.00 -8.29 3.70
CA GLN A 31 -12.99 -9.70 4.13
C GLN A 31 -14.16 -10.48 3.56
N LEU A 32 -15.35 -9.91 3.55
CA LEU A 32 -16.55 -10.53 2.99
C LEU A 32 -16.38 -10.77 1.47
N LEU A 33 -16.00 -9.74 0.71
CA LEU A 33 -15.85 -9.82 -0.74
C LEU A 33 -14.74 -10.79 -1.15
N VAL A 34 -13.62 -10.80 -0.44
CA VAL A 34 -12.54 -11.79 -0.64
C VAL A 34 -13.05 -13.22 -0.38
N SER A 35 -13.86 -13.43 0.66
CA SER A 35 -14.45 -14.75 0.94
C SER A 35 -15.42 -15.22 -0.17
N MET A 36 -16.05 -14.27 -0.85
CA MET A 36 -16.90 -14.53 -2.03
C MET A 36 -16.11 -14.77 -3.32
N LYS A 37 -14.77 -14.66 -3.27
CA LYS A 37 -13.86 -14.84 -4.41
C LYS A 37 -14.16 -13.89 -5.58
N VAL A 38 -14.59 -12.67 -5.32
CA VAL A 38 -14.73 -11.65 -6.37
C VAL A 38 -13.35 -11.22 -6.86
N GLY A 39 -13.23 -10.90 -8.15
CA GLY A 39 -11.96 -10.41 -8.71
C GLY A 39 -11.61 -9.00 -8.26
N LEU A 40 -10.34 -8.60 -8.44
CA LEU A 40 -9.79 -7.33 -7.95
C LEU A 40 -10.58 -6.08 -8.39
N VAL A 41 -11.04 -6.04 -9.65
CA VAL A 41 -11.84 -4.91 -10.16
C VAL A 41 -13.18 -4.85 -9.44
N GLU A 42 -13.92 -5.96 -9.39
CA GLU A 42 -15.21 -6.02 -8.73
C GLU A 42 -15.12 -5.71 -7.23
N LEU A 43 -14.07 -6.21 -6.55
CA LEU A 43 -13.77 -5.87 -5.16
C LEU A 43 -13.65 -4.36 -4.98
N THR A 44 -12.84 -3.72 -5.83
CA THR A 44 -12.55 -2.29 -5.74
C THR A 44 -13.77 -1.43 -6.06
N GLU A 45 -14.56 -1.81 -7.08
CA GLU A 45 -15.80 -1.11 -7.45
C GLU A 45 -16.87 -1.20 -6.37
N LYS A 46 -17.05 -2.39 -5.76
CA LYS A 46 -18.01 -2.58 -4.66
C LYS A 46 -17.61 -1.78 -3.43
N LEU A 47 -16.33 -1.77 -3.06
CA LEU A 47 -15.81 -0.95 -1.96
C LEU A 47 -15.98 0.54 -2.27
N ASN A 48 -15.68 0.98 -3.49
CA ASN A 48 -15.90 2.36 -3.89
C ASN A 48 -17.36 2.80 -3.74
N ALA A 49 -18.29 1.97 -4.23
CA ALA A 49 -19.72 2.26 -4.12
C ALA A 49 -20.17 2.38 -2.66
N LEU A 50 -19.68 1.48 -1.80
CA LEU A 50 -19.99 1.47 -0.37
C LEU A 50 -19.49 2.78 0.28
N ILE A 51 -18.19 3.10 0.12
CA ILE A 51 -17.59 4.30 0.71
C ILE A 51 -18.22 5.58 0.17
N HIS A 52 -18.49 5.65 -1.13
CA HIS A 52 -19.13 6.81 -1.74
C HIS A 52 -20.56 7.07 -1.23
N GLN A 53 -21.27 6.01 -0.80
CA GLN A 53 -22.63 6.10 -0.25
C GLN A 53 -22.63 6.39 1.25
N SER A 54 -21.65 5.85 2.01
CA SER A 54 -21.62 5.93 3.48
C SER A 54 -20.89 7.16 4.01
N THR A 55 -20.07 7.84 3.17
CA THR A 55 -19.28 8.99 3.61
C THR A 55 -19.81 10.31 3.10
N ASP A 56 -19.48 11.40 3.81
CA ASP A 56 -19.55 12.72 3.25
C ASP A 56 -18.48 12.84 2.13
N LYS A 57 -18.75 13.57 1.07
CA LYS A 57 -17.85 13.71 -0.11
C LYS A 57 -16.43 14.23 0.21
N LYS A 58 -16.09 14.39 1.49
CA LYS A 58 -14.77 14.85 1.96
C LYS A 58 -13.88 13.70 2.41
N SER A 59 -14.49 12.55 2.75
CA SER A 59 -13.75 11.37 3.19
C SER A 59 -13.51 10.42 2.02
N PHE A 60 -12.29 9.94 1.90
CA PHE A 60 -11.88 8.98 0.88
C PHE A 60 -10.93 7.94 1.48
N VAL A 61 -10.73 6.87 0.76
CA VAL A 61 -9.83 5.79 1.18
C VAL A 61 -8.84 5.50 0.05
N THR A 62 -7.57 5.64 0.32
CA THR A 62 -6.54 5.11 -0.58
C THR A 62 -6.53 3.59 -0.48
N PHE A 63 -6.46 2.89 -1.60
CA PHE A 63 -6.63 1.44 -1.62
C PHE A 63 -5.70 0.78 -2.62
N PHE A 64 -5.03 -0.26 -2.18
CA PHE A 64 -4.25 -1.16 -3.02
C PHE A 64 -4.63 -2.59 -2.69
N ALA A 65 -4.88 -3.40 -3.71
CA ALA A 65 -5.11 -4.83 -3.55
C ALA A 65 -4.30 -5.61 -4.59
N ALA A 66 -3.71 -6.71 -4.15
CA ALA A 66 -2.94 -7.60 -5.02
C ALA A 66 -3.22 -9.08 -4.73
N GLU A 67 -3.28 -9.85 -5.80
CA GLU A 67 -3.23 -11.31 -5.79
C GLU A 67 -1.84 -11.76 -6.19
N ILE A 68 -1.18 -12.48 -5.31
CA ILE A 68 0.16 -13.03 -5.53
C ILE A 68 0.05 -14.53 -5.74
N ASN A 69 0.42 -15.00 -6.91
CA ASN A 69 0.49 -16.41 -7.23
C ASN A 69 1.97 -16.87 -7.21
N PRO A 70 2.39 -17.63 -6.18
CA PRO A 70 3.80 -18.03 -6.05
C PRO A 70 4.20 -19.12 -7.05
N VAL A 71 3.25 -19.91 -7.57
CA VAL A 71 3.52 -20.94 -8.58
C VAL A 71 3.80 -20.31 -9.94
N MET A 72 2.96 -19.34 -10.33
CA MET A 72 3.11 -18.61 -11.58
C MET A 72 4.13 -17.46 -11.47
N ARG A 73 4.60 -17.15 -10.25
CA ARG A 73 5.48 -16.01 -9.96
C ARG A 73 4.94 -14.69 -10.49
N SER A 74 3.65 -14.48 -10.33
CA SER A 74 2.94 -13.32 -10.83
C SER A 74 2.22 -12.59 -9.70
N ILE A 75 2.08 -11.29 -9.90
CA ILE A 75 1.34 -10.35 -9.06
C ILE A 75 0.34 -9.68 -9.96
N SER A 76 -0.96 -9.87 -9.69
CA SER A 76 -2.02 -9.08 -10.32
C SER A 76 -2.52 -8.07 -9.31
N TYR A 77 -2.62 -6.80 -9.65
CA TYR A 77 -2.96 -5.76 -8.67
C TYR A 77 -3.82 -4.64 -9.24
N VAL A 78 -4.49 -3.95 -8.35
CA VAL A 78 -5.18 -2.67 -8.58
C VAL A 78 -4.67 -1.65 -7.57
N ASN A 79 -4.59 -0.39 -7.99
CA ASN A 79 -4.21 0.72 -7.11
C ASN A 79 -5.20 1.87 -7.30
N ALA A 80 -5.93 2.20 -6.25
CA ALA A 80 -6.86 3.30 -6.17
C ALA A 80 -6.31 4.40 -5.25
N GLY A 81 -5.33 5.14 -5.77
CA GLY A 81 -4.74 6.30 -5.11
C GLY A 81 -3.81 6.03 -3.92
N HIS A 82 -3.49 4.78 -3.60
CA HIS A 82 -2.57 4.44 -2.52
C HIS A 82 -1.11 4.71 -2.91
N PRO A 83 -0.21 5.08 -1.98
CA PRO A 83 1.23 5.11 -2.24
C PRO A 83 1.67 3.80 -2.89
N PRO A 84 2.28 3.83 -4.10
CA PRO A 84 2.52 2.61 -4.85
C PRO A 84 3.56 1.73 -4.13
N PRO A 85 3.23 0.47 -3.77
CA PRO A 85 4.22 -0.44 -3.23
C PRO A 85 5.43 -0.54 -4.15
N LEU A 86 6.62 -0.70 -3.58
CA LEU A 86 7.86 -0.79 -4.32
C LEU A 86 8.32 -2.24 -4.43
N ILE A 87 8.44 -2.76 -5.65
CA ILE A 87 9.07 -4.05 -5.91
C ILE A 87 10.56 -3.87 -6.15
N CYS A 88 11.37 -4.65 -5.43
CA CYS A 88 12.81 -4.73 -5.65
C CYS A 88 13.14 -6.06 -6.32
N SER A 89 13.63 -5.99 -7.56
CA SER A 89 14.06 -7.13 -8.36
C SER A 89 15.43 -6.87 -8.94
N ASN A 90 16.35 -7.80 -8.75
CA ASN A 90 17.74 -7.69 -9.22
C ASN A 90 18.44 -6.36 -8.85
N GLY A 91 18.10 -5.78 -7.70
CA GLY A 91 18.63 -4.49 -7.25
C GLY A 91 17.98 -3.25 -7.89
N ALA A 92 17.08 -3.44 -8.83
CA ALA A 92 16.22 -2.37 -9.35
C ALA A 92 14.96 -2.23 -8.49
N VAL A 93 14.58 -0.99 -8.19
CA VAL A 93 13.36 -0.68 -7.44
C VAL A 93 12.38 0.00 -8.37
N SER A 94 11.18 -0.55 -8.47
CA SER A 94 10.11 -0.05 -9.35
C SER A 94 8.79 0.04 -8.60
N PRO A 95 7.97 1.10 -8.82
CA PRO A 95 6.67 1.23 -8.20
C PRO A 95 5.62 0.36 -8.91
N LEU A 96 4.73 -0.26 -8.15
CA LEU A 96 3.47 -0.82 -8.63
C LEU A 96 2.48 0.34 -8.82
N SER A 97 2.53 0.94 -10.00
CA SER A 97 1.99 2.28 -10.30
C SER A 97 0.48 2.42 -10.07
N ARG A 98 0.05 3.66 -9.84
CA ARG A 98 -1.35 4.03 -9.63
C ARG A 98 -2.20 3.73 -10.87
N GLY A 99 -3.46 3.35 -10.63
CA GLY A 99 -4.44 3.04 -11.67
C GLY A 99 -5.61 4.00 -11.71
N THR A 100 -6.15 4.45 -10.55
CA THR A 100 -7.34 5.30 -10.47
C THR A 100 -7.32 6.18 -9.22
N PHE A 101 -8.42 6.94 -9.00
CA PHE A 101 -8.61 7.78 -7.81
C PHE A 101 -8.89 6.96 -6.55
N PRO A 102 -8.63 7.52 -5.35
CA PRO A 102 -9.05 6.91 -4.08
C PRO A 102 -10.55 6.58 -4.05
N LEU A 103 -10.89 5.54 -3.28
CA LEU A 103 -12.28 5.12 -3.08
C LEU A 103 -13.10 6.22 -2.42
N GLY A 104 -14.35 6.36 -2.83
CA GLY A 104 -15.28 7.34 -2.31
C GLY A 104 -15.21 8.71 -2.99
N MET A 105 -14.11 9.06 -3.64
CA MET A 105 -13.99 10.38 -4.31
C MET A 105 -14.92 10.54 -5.51
N GLN A 106 -15.18 9.46 -6.23
CA GLN A 106 -16.03 9.47 -7.42
C GLN A 106 -17.06 8.33 -7.34
N ALA A 107 -18.27 8.56 -7.84
CA ALA A 107 -19.29 7.52 -7.88
C ALA A 107 -18.88 6.30 -8.72
N LEU A 108 -18.16 6.55 -9.80
CA LEU A 108 -17.58 5.52 -10.66
C LEU A 108 -16.07 5.75 -10.80
N LEU A 109 -15.28 4.70 -10.61
CA LEU A 109 -13.83 4.77 -10.78
C LEU A 109 -13.46 4.68 -12.26
N SER A 110 -12.94 5.79 -12.80
CA SER A 110 -12.41 5.80 -14.17
C SER A 110 -11.01 5.24 -14.23
N GLY A 111 -10.71 4.43 -15.24
CA GLY A 111 -9.37 3.88 -15.47
C GLY A 111 -8.95 2.76 -14.51
N LEU A 112 -9.90 2.19 -13.75
CA LEU A 112 -9.62 1.03 -12.92
C LEU A 112 -9.33 -0.19 -13.80
N THR A 113 -8.11 -0.70 -13.71
CA THR A 113 -7.66 -1.87 -14.46
C THR A 113 -6.75 -2.72 -13.60
N VAL A 114 -6.81 -4.04 -13.77
CA VAL A 114 -5.78 -4.94 -13.23
C VAL A 114 -4.49 -4.71 -13.99
N ARG A 115 -3.40 -4.66 -13.25
CA ARG A 115 -2.03 -4.64 -13.77
C ARG A 115 -1.29 -5.84 -13.26
N ASP A 116 -0.31 -6.28 -14.05
CA ASP A 116 0.48 -7.45 -13.72
C ASP A 116 1.96 -7.10 -13.56
N ALA A 117 2.61 -7.80 -12.65
CA ALA A 117 4.05 -7.80 -12.46
C ALA A 117 4.52 -9.24 -12.24
N ALA A 118 5.77 -9.53 -12.59
CA ALA A 118 6.40 -10.80 -12.30
C ALA A 118 7.46 -10.62 -11.22
N PHE A 119 7.80 -11.70 -10.51
CA PHE A 119 8.87 -11.73 -9.54
C PHE A 119 9.72 -12.99 -9.68
N GLN A 120 10.91 -12.95 -9.11
CA GLN A 120 11.83 -14.08 -9.01
C GLN A 120 12.15 -14.38 -7.55
N PRO A 121 12.62 -15.59 -7.22
CA PRO A 121 13.17 -15.87 -5.89
C PRO A 121 14.27 -14.87 -5.53
N GLY A 122 14.19 -14.32 -4.31
CA GLY A 122 15.06 -13.24 -3.84
C GLY A 122 14.49 -11.83 -4.00
N ASP A 123 13.51 -11.62 -4.88
CA ASP A 123 12.79 -10.36 -5.00
C ASP A 123 11.92 -10.11 -3.75
N PHE A 124 11.51 -8.86 -3.54
CA PHE A 124 10.61 -8.50 -2.46
C PHE A 124 9.79 -7.25 -2.78
N ILE A 125 8.66 -7.11 -2.10
CA ILE A 125 7.79 -5.94 -2.18
C ILE A 125 7.75 -5.26 -0.82
N VAL A 126 7.83 -3.93 -0.84
CA VAL A 126 7.66 -3.06 0.32
C VAL A 126 6.34 -2.31 0.15
N PHE A 127 5.40 -2.56 1.05
CA PHE A 127 4.16 -1.81 1.23
C PHE A 127 4.40 -0.78 2.33
N TYR A 128 3.88 0.42 2.17
CA TYR A 128 4.04 1.50 3.14
C TYR A 128 2.89 2.49 3.05
N THR A 129 2.64 3.21 4.13
CA THR A 129 1.73 4.36 4.16
C THR A 129 2.52 5.66 3.95
N ASP A 130 1.81 6.73 3.65
CA ASP A 130 2.37 8.07 3.44
C ASP A 130 3.14 8.60 4.65
N GLY A 131 2.81 8.19 5.88
CA GLY A 131 3.58 8.54 7.08
C GLY A 131 5.08 8.24 7.00
N ILE A 132 5.52 7.29 6.15
CA ILE A 132 6.95 7.08 5.85
C ILE A 132 7.49 8.19 4.95
N LEU A 133 6.77 8.53 3.88
CA LEU A 133 7.23 9.50 2.88
C LEU A 133 7.16 10.94 3.40
N GLU A 134 6.12 11.23 4.17
CA GLU A 134 5.80 12.57 4.66
C GLU A 134 6.55 12.95 5.93
N ARG A 135 7.31 12.00 6.52
CA ARG A 135 8.19 12.32 7.64
C ARG A 135 9.05 13.54 7.31
N THR A 136 8.92 14.61 8.08
CA THR A 136 9.63 15.87 7.84
C THR A 136 10.82 16.04 8.77
N ASN A 137 11.93 16.62 8.25
CA ASN A 137 13.06 17.06 9.04
C ASN A 137 12.84 18.50 9.58
N PRO A 138 13.71 19.05 10.44
CA PRO A 138 13.60 20.42 10.94
C PRO A 138 13.63 21.51 9.85
N GLN A 139 14.16 21.20 8.67
CA GLN A 139 14.20 22.10 7.51
C GLN A 139 12.90 22.07 6.71
N GLY A 140 11.94 21.17 7.06
CA GLY A 140 10.67 21.00 6.36
C GLY A 140 10.75 20.13 5.10
N GLU A 141 11.88 19.45 4.87
CA GLU A 141 11.99 18.49 3.78
C GLU A 141 11.32 17.16 4.16
N GLN A 142 10.63 16.53 3.22
CA GLN A 142 10.07 15.20 3.41
C GLN A 142 11.12 14.10 3.15
N PHE A 143 10.96 12.94 3.81
CA PHE A 143 11.79 11.76 3.55
C PHE A 143 11.71 11.35 2.08
N GLY A 144 10.52 11.20 1.56
CA GLY A 144 10.22 11.08 0.14
C GLY A 144 10.57 9.74 -0.49
N GLU A 145 10.06 9.55 -1.70
CA GLU A 145 10.21 8.29 -2.46
C GLU A 145 11.66 7.97 -2.82
N GLU A 146 12.48 8.97 -3.12
CA GLU A 146 13.87 8.76 -3.52
C GLU A 146 14.72 8.18 -2.39
N ARG A 147 14.56 8.70 -1.15
CA ARG A 147 15.28 8.17 0.03
C ARG A 147 14.81 6.77 0.35
N LEU A 148 13.49 6.51 0.29
CA LEU A 148 12.95 5.16 0.49
C LEU A 148 13.49 4.18 -0.56
N ALA A 149 13.45 4.51 -1.84
CA ALA A 149 13.99 3.66 -2.90
C ALA A 149 15.50 3.46 -2.77
N GLY A 150 16.24 4.49 -2.35
CA GLY A 150 17.67 4.41 -2.04
C GLY A 150 17.96 3.44 -0.89
N TYR A 151 17.18 3.54 0.18
CA TYR A 151 17.25 2.62 1.32
C TYR A 151 16.98 1.17 0.90
N ILE A 152 15.91 0.93 0.13
CA ILE A 152 15.53 -0.39 -0.37
C ILE A 152 16.68 -1.01 -1.18
N ARG A 153 17.26 -0.26 -2.12
CA ARG A 153 18.40 -0.73 -2.94
C ARG A 153 19.59 -1.11 -2.08
N LYS A 154 19.96 -0.26 -1.13
CA LYS A 154 21.13 -0.47 -0.26
C LYS A 154 20.97 -1.71 0.64
N ASN A 155 19.75 -1.98 1.10
CA ASN A 155 19.45 -3.02 2.08
C ASN A 155 18.72 -4.24 1.46
N ALA A 156 18.75 -4.41 0.15
CA ALA A 156 18.03 -5.46 -0.56
C ALA A 156 18.38 -6.89 -0.09
N ARG A 157 19.58 -7.09 0.46
CA ARG A 157 20.06 -8.39 0.96
C ARG A 157 19.81 -8.62 2.45
N SER A 158 19.31 -7.64 3.17
CA SER A 158 19.02 -7.76 4.62
C SER A 158 17.87 -8.72 4.86
N GLY A 159 17.85 -9.39 6.01
CA GLY A 159 16.66 -10.12 6.47
C GLY A 159 15.47 -9.18 6.66
N VAL A 160 14.24 -9.70 6.56
CA VAL A 160 13.00 -8.87 6.63
C VAL A 160 12.91 -8.10 7.95
N GLY A 161 13.15 -8.76 9.10
CA GLY A 161 13.10 -8.09 10.42
C GLY A 161 14.09 -6.93 10.53
N PRO A 162 15.41 -7.18 10.37
CA PRO A 162 16.42 -6.12 10.39
C PRO A 162 16.17 -5.01 9.36
N PHE A 163 15.60 -5.33 8.19
CA PHE A 163 15.27 -4.32 7.18
C PHE A 163 14.22 -3.34 7.72
N VAL A 164 13.13 -3.83 8.31
CA VAL A 164 12.05 -2.98 8.83
C VAL A 164 12.55 -2.14 10.01
N GLU A 165 13.25 -2.75 10.96
CA GLU A 165 13.79 -2.04 12.13
C GLU A 165 14.74 -0.91 11.72
N GLN A 166 15.66 -1.18 10.79
CA GLN A 166 16.59 -0.18 10.30
C GLN A 166 15.93 0.91 9.46
N LEU A 167 14.86 0.57 8.70
CA LEU A 167 14.09 1.57 7.96
C LEU A 167 13.45 2.58 8.91
N PHE A 168 12.78 2.11 9.95
CA PHE A 168 12.20 2.98 10.97
C PHE A 168 13.27 3.83 11.66
N ALA A 169 14.42 3.25 12.00
CA ALA A 169 15.54 4.01 12.58
C ALA A 169 16.08 5.09 11.63
N GLU A 170 16.14 4.84 10.33
CA GLU A 170 16.55 5.82 9.32
C GLU A 170 15.53 6.96 9.19
N VAL A 171 14.22 6.63 9.17
CA VAL A 171 13.13 7.61 9.12
C VAL A 171 13.08 8.47 10.37
N GLU A 172 13.23 7.87 11.57
CA GLU A 172 13.29 8.60 12.84
C GLU A 172 14.53 9.52 12.91
N LYS A 173 15.70 9.01 12.50
CA LYS A 173 16.92 9.80 12.42
C LYS A 173 16.76 11.00 11.49
N PHE A 174 16.07 10.82 10.36
CA PHE A 174 15.79 11.93 9.43
C PHE A 174 14.90 13.00 10.06
N GLY A 175 13.95 12.62 10.91
CA GLY A 175 13.07 13.53 11.64
C GLY A 175 13.76 14.34 12.76
N GLU A 176 15.00 13.99 13.14
CA GLU A 176 15.82 14.69 14.14
C GLU A 176 15.07 15.01 15.45
N GLY A 177 14.22 14.08 15.92
CA GLY A 177 13.47 14.19 17.17
C GLY A 177 12.18 15.02 17.08
N ARG A 178 11.73 15.42 15.90
CA ARG A 178 10.36 15.93 15.72
C ARG A 178 9.36 14.80 15.95
N ASP A 179 8.20 15.12 16.51
CA ASP A 179 7.10 14.18 16.58
C ASP A 179 6.61 13.80 15.15
N PRO A 180 6.22 12.54 14.90
CA PRO A 180 5.61 12.16 13.66
C PRO A 180 4.31 12.94 13.40
N ASP A 181 4.10 13.37 12.16
CA ASP A 181 2.87 14.06 11.75
C ASP A 181 1.72 13.05 11.56
N ASP A 182 2.04 11.79 11.23
CA ASP A 182 1.07 10.70 11.04
C ASP A 182 1.67 9.31 11.38
N ASP A 183 0.79 8.31 11.48
CA ASP A 183 1.17 6.92 11.73
C ASP A 183 1.87 6.31 10.50
N ALA A 184 2.96 5.60 10.75
CA ALA A 184 3.75 4.96 9.70
C ALA A 184 3.61 3.43 9.74
N THR A 185 3.22 2.82 8.64
CA THR A 185 3.12 1.37 8.48
C THR A 185 4.05 0.89 7.38
N VAL A 186 4.74 -0.22 7.64
CA VAL A 186 5.56 -0.93 6.64
C VAL A 186 5.27 -2.41 6.71
N ALA A 187 5.04 -3.03 5.56
CA ALA A 187 4.95 -4.48 5.41
C ALA A 187 5.82 -4.96 4.25
N ILE A 188 6.45 -6.12 4.40
CA ILE A 188 7.35 -6.67 3.40
C ILE A 188 6.97 -8.11 3.08
N ILE A 189 6.97 -8.42 1.80
CA ILE A 189 6.91 -9.80 1.32
C ILE A 189 8.19 -10.09 0.56
N ARG A 190 8.92 -11.09 1.01
CA ARG A 190 10.10 -11.62 0.31
C ARG A 190 9.74 -12.94 -0.35
N PHE A 191 10.04 -13.06 -1.62
CA PHE A 191 9.87 -14.30 -2.39
C PHE A 191 11.11 -15.20 -2.22
N VAL A 192 10.89 -16.42 -1.78
CA VAL A 192 11.94 -17.43 -1.53
C VAL A 192 11.82 -18.60 -2.50
#